data_2534c047c35e5bf625b7dbcc9b466f4b
#
_entry.id   2534c047c35e5bf625b7dbcc9b466f4b
#
_cell.length_a   1.000
_cell.length_b   1.000
_cell.length_c   1.000
_cell.angle_alpha   90.00
_cell.angle_beta   90.00
_cell.angle_gamma   90.00
#
_symmetry.space_group_name_H-M   'P 1'
#
loop_
_entity.id
_entity.type
_entity.pdbx_description
1 polymer ?
#
loop_
_entity_poly.entity_id
_entity_poly.type
_entity_poly.pdbx_seq_one_letter_code
_entity_poly.pdbx_strand_id
1 'polypeptide(L)'
;LGDVYKRQEENPQDTAEELAGKIETYVKKIRTSFVPNSLEFLLAGGRVSNAAAIGAAVLRLKPRIDIIDGELIAKKKYRGKMRHVAPVFVRDFVEGAEFDKEKAYVFYSEGADMEAVEILVDGLKEAGFREVTVGVLGCVMTIHGGKGAVGLSATEL
;
A
#
# COMPACT_ATOMS: atom_id res chain seq x y z
N LEU A 1 -9.38 9.34 5.31
CA LEU A 1 -10.65 9.58 6.03
C LEU A 1 -10.87 8.57 7.16
N GLY A 2 -10.62 7.27 6.95
CA GLY A 2 -10.77 6.26 8.02
C GLY A 2 -9.95 6.57 9.28
N ASP A 3 -8.73 7.08 9.11
CA ASP A 3 -7.84 7.41 10.23
C ASP A 3 -8.34 8.59 11.05
N VAL A 4 -8.97 9.58 10.39
CA VAL A 4 -9.56 10.75 11.06
C VAL A 4 -10.73 10.30 11.96
N TYR A 5 -11.64 9.50 11.42
CA TYR A 5 -12.78 8.99 12.17
C TYR A 5 -12.33 8.11 13.35
N LYS A 6 -11.37 7.21 13.14
CA LYS A 6 -10.84 6.37 14.20
C LYS A 6 -10.24 7.21 15.32
N ARG A 7 -9.44 8.23 15.02
CA ARG A 7 -8.84 9.10 16.05
C ARG A 7 -9.89 9.91 16.78
N GLN A 8 -10.93 10.35 16.09
CA GLN A 8 -12.03 11.07 16.70
C GLN A 8 -12.86 10.18 17.64
N GLU A 9 -13.11 8.92 17.26
CA GLU A 9 -13.81 7.95 18.12
C GLU A 9 -13.00 7.59 19.37
N GLU A 10 -11.69 7.44 19.25
CA GLU A 10 -10.79 7.15 20.37
C GLU A 10 -10.59 8.35 21.29
N ASN A 11 -10.81 9.57 20.81
CA ASN A 11 -10.57 10.81 21.54
C ASN A 11 -11.73 11.80 21.36
N PRO A 12 -12.95 11.46 21.84
CA PRO A 12 -14.16 12.25 21.57
C PRO A 12 -14.18 13.62 22.24
N GLN A 13 -13.24 13.89 23.15
CA GLN A 13 -13.12 15.17 23.88
C GLN A 13 -12.05 16.09 23.29
N ASP A 14 -11.30 15.63 22.28
CA ASP A 14 -10.25 16.43 21.67
C ASP A 14 -10.83 17.60 20.88
N THR A 15 -10.16 18.73 20.94
CA THR A 15 -10.39 19.85 20.01
C THR A 15 -9.90 19.48 18.60
N ALA A 16 -10.32 20.25 17.60
CA ALA A 16 -9.88 20.04 16.22
C ALA A 16 -8.35 20.17 16.09
N GLU A 17 -7.73 21.10 16.80
CA GLU A 17 -6.29 21.33 16.82
C GLU A 17 -5.53 20.16 17.45
N GLU A 18 -6.01 19.65 18.59
CA GLU A 18 -5.40 18.47 19.25
C GLU A 18 -5.51 17.22 18.37
N LEU A 19 -6.68 17.03 17.74
CA LEU A 19 -6.89 15.92 16.83
C LEU A 19 -5.97 16.01 15.60
N ALA A 20 -5.82 17.21 15.01
CA ALA A 20 -4.91 17.44 13.89
C ALA A 20 -3.46 17.06 14.26
N GLY A 21 -2.96 17.48 15.41
CA GLY A 21 -1.62 17.14 15.87
C GLY A 21 -1.42 15.63 16.09
N LYS A 22 -2.44 14.94 16.61
CA LYS A 22 -2.43 13.47 16.76
C LYS A 22 -2.41 12.77 15.40
N ILE A 23 -3.18 13.26 14.42
CA ILE A 23 -3.21 12.73 13.06
C ILE A 23 -1.86 12.90 12.36
N GLU A 24 -1.24 14.08 12.45
CA GLU A 24 0.08 14.35 11.87
C GLU A 24 1.16 13.40 12.43
N THR A 25 1.09 13.09 13.72
CA THR A 25 2.00 12.14 14.35
C THR A 25 1.71 10.71 13.88
N TYR A 26 0.43 10.35 13.78
CA TYR A 26 0.00 9.02 13.36
C TYR A 26 0.34 8.71 11.90
N VAL A 27 0.14 9.67 11.01
CA VAL A 27 0.44 9.51 9.57
C VAL A 27 1.89 9.12 9.32
N LYS A 28 2.83 9.61 10.13
CA LYS A 28 4.25 9.27 10.04
C LYS A 28 4.56 7.80 10.37
N LYS A 29 3.65 7.13 11.08
CA LYS A 29 3.75 5.71 11.41
C LYS A 29 3.09 4.79 10.38
N ILE A 30 2.37 5.35 9.41
CA ILE A 30 1.70 4.55 8.39
C ILE A 30 2.69 4.13 7.32
N ARG A 31 2.90 2.84 7.21
CA ARG A 31 3.63 2.25 6.08
C ARG A 31 2.65 1.84 4.99
N THR A 32 2.88 2.34 3.79
CA THR A 32 2.08 1.98 2.62
C THR A 32 2.99 1.56 1.48
N SER A 33 2.68 0.41 0.90
CA SER A 33 3.40 -0.13 -0.26
C SER A 33 2.41 -0.66 -1.29
N PHE A 34 2.76 -0.57 -2.56
CA PHE A 34 1.94 -1.16 -3.61
C PHE A 34 2.78 -1.73 -4.75
N VAL A 35 2.16 -2.63 -5.51
CA VAL A 35 2.73 -3.23 -6.71
C VAL A 35 1.80 -2.93 -7.88
N PRO A 36 2.19 -2.08 -8.83
CA PRO A 36 1.42 -1.82 -10.04
C PRO A 36 1.44 -3.05 -10.95
N ASN A 37 0.35 -3.28 -11.67
CA ASN A 37 0.31 -4.33 -12.69
C ASN A 37 1.10 -3.96 -13.95
N SER A 38 1.17 -2.66 -14.27
CA SER A 38 1.99 -2.07 -15.33
C SER A 38 2.58 -0.75 -14.85
N LEU A 39 3.77 -0.40 -15.33
CA LEU A 39 4.41 0.89 -15.05
C LEU A 39 3.92 2.03 -15.95
N GLU A 40 3.16 1.74 -16.99
CA GLU A 40 2.72 2.72 -18.00
C GLU A 40 2.00 3.92 -17.37
N PHE A 41 1.11 3.65 -16.41
CA PHE A 41 0.31 4.68 -15.74
C PHE A 41 1.16 5.60 -14.86
N LEU A 42 2.08 5.03 -14.09
CA LEU A 42 3.01 5.78 -13.24
C LEU A 42 3.97 6.64 -14.08
N LEU A 43 4.44 6.11 -15.21
CA LEU A 43 5.32 6.81 -16.15
C LEU A 43 4.57 7.96 -16.82
N ALA A 44 3.38 7.68 -17.37
CA ALA A 44 2.54 8.69 -18.00
C ALA A 44 2.12 9.81 -17.04
N GLY A 45 1.88 9.45 -15.77
CA GLY A 45 1.53 10.38 -14.71
C GLY A 45 2.71 11.18 -14.13
N GLY A 46 3.96 10.87 -14.51
CA GLY A 46 5.16 11.53 -13.97
C GLY A 46 5.35 11.33 -12.45
N ARG A 47 4.79 10.26 -11.87
CA ARG A 47 4.80 10.00 -10.43
C ARG A 47 5.94 9.11 -9.96
N VAL A 48 6.80 8.64 -10.85
CA VAL A 48 8.00 7.87 -10.54
C VAL A 48 9.20 8.63 -11.04
N SER A 49 9.87 9.35 -10.15
CA SER A 49 11.07 10.16 -10.45
C SER A 49 12.26 9.31 -10.92
N ASN A 50 12.31 8.04 -10.54
CA ASN A 50 13.38 7.10 -10.87
C ASN A 50 12.97 6.03 -11.90
N ALA A 51 12.11 6.38 -12.86
CA ALA A 51 11.66 5.47 -13.90
C ALA A 51 12.82 4.82 -14.69
N ALA A 52 13.91 5.55 -14.89
CA ALA A 52 15.14 5.04 -15.50
C ALA A 52 15.82 3.97 -14.63
N ALA A 53 15.79 4.09 -13.30
CA ALA A 53 16.33 3.10 -12.37
C ALA A 53 15.49 1.82 -12.29
N ILE A 54 14.20 1.90 -12.62
CA ILE A 54 13.31 0.73 -12.66
C ILE A 54 13.60 -0.11 -13.92
N GLY A 55 14.26 0.46 -14.92
CA GLY A 55 14.57 -0.20 -16.18
C GLY A 55 13.33 -0.27 -17.07
N ALA A 56 13.07 0.79 -17.84
CA ALA A 56 11.95 0.93 -18.78
C ALA A 56 11.86 -0.17 -19.85
N ALA A 57 12.85 -1.05 -19.94
CA ALA A 57 13.00 -2.04 -20.99
C ALA A 57 12.44 -3.44 -20.67
N VAL A 58 11.92 -3.70 -19.47
CA VAL A 58 11.49 -5.07 -19.12
C VAL A 58 9.99 -5.11 -18.81
N LEU A 59 9.23 -5.38 -19.86
CA LEU A 59 7.76 -5.53 -19.95
C LEU A 59 7.07 -6.48 -18.93
N ARG A 60 7.80 -7.08 -17.98
CA ARG A 60 7.25 -8.04 -17.01
C ARG A 60 7.74 -7.81 -15.58
N LEU A 61 8.36 -6.66 -15.31
CA LEU A 61 8.74 -6.31 -13.93
C LEU A 61 7.58 -5.65 -13.21
N LYS A 62 7.37 -6.06 -11.97
CA LYS A 62 6.42 -5.49 -11.03
C LYS A 62 7.20 -4.90 -9.86
N PRO A 63 7.48 -3.59 -9.86
CA PRO A 63 8.17 -2.97 -8.75
C PRO A 63 7.26 -2.88 -7.53
N ARG A 64 7.80 -3.13 -6.36
CA ARG A 64 7.23 -2.65 -5.11
C ARG A 64 7.56 -1.18 -4.98
N ILE A 65 6.55 -0.39 -4.76
CA ILE A 65 6.65 1.05 -4.55
C ILE A 65 6.18 1.34 -3.13
N ASP A 66 7.05 1.93 -2.34
CA ASP A 66 6.74 2.41 -1.00
C ASP A 66 6.43 3.90 -1.06
N ILE A 67 5.45 4.33 -0.27
CA ILE A 67 5.14 5.75 -0.08
C ILE A 67 5.91 6.20 1.17
N ILE A 68 6.90 7.07 0.98
CA ILE A 68 7.76 7.59 2.04
C ILE A 68 7.78 9.11 1.93
N ASP A 69 7.37 9.81 2.97
CA ASP A 69 7.31 11.28 3.03
C ASP A 69 6.57 11.91 1.83
N GLY A 70 5.51 11.24 1.36
CA GLY A 70 4.73 11.66 0.20
C GLY A 70 5.34 11.33 -1.16
N GLU A 71 6.52 10.73 -1.21
CA GLU A 71 7.19 10.31 -2.45
C GLU A 71 6.99 8.84 -2.76
N LEU A 72 6.93 8.50 -4.05
CA LEU A 72 6.84 7.13 -4.55
C LEU A 72 8.23 6.56 -4.84
N ILE A 73 8.69 5.66 -3.98
CA ILE A 73 10.05 5.11 -4.03
C ILE A 73 10.01 3.64 -4.42
N ALA A 74 10.62 3.28 -5.55
CA ALA A 74 10.77 1.89 -5.94
C ALA A 74 11.85 1.20 -5.11
N LYS A 75 11.46 0.18 -4.33
CA LYS A 75 12.35 -0.53 -3.39
C LYS A 75 12.80 -1.90 -3.91
N LYS A 76 11.89 -2.66 -4.52
CA LYS A 76 12.15 -4.04 -4.93
C LYS A 76 11.49 -4.33 -6.27
N LYS A 77 12.01 -5.31 -7.01
CA LYS A 77 11.48 -5.70 -8.31
C LYS A 77 11.06 -7.17 -8.26
N TYR A 78 9.80 -7.44 -8.59
CA TYR A 78 9.26 -8.79 -8.74
C TYR A 78 9.09 -9.15 -10.20
N ARG A 79 8.89 -10.43 -10.48
CA ARG A 79 8.61 -10.96 -11.82
C ARG A 79 7.46 -11.95 -11.77
N GLY A 80 6.64 -11.95 -12.81
CA GLY A 80 5.57 -12.93 -12.98
C GLY A 80 4.17 -12.37 -12.86
N LYS A 81 3.18 -13.27 -12.75
CA LYS A 81 1.78 -12.92 -12.52
C LYS A 81 1.60 -12.41 -11.08
N MET A 82 0.59 -11.55 -10.86
CA MET A 82 0.38 -10.93 -9.56
C MET A 82 0.18 -11.97 -8.44
N ARG A 83 -0.52 -13.07 -8.69
CA ARG A 83 -0.71 -14.17 -7.74
C ARG A 83 0.60 -14.84 -7.27
N HIS A 84 1.65 -14.82 -8.10
CA HIS A 84 2.98 -15.33 -7.71
C HIS A 84 3.82 -14.27 -7.00
N VAL A 85 3.53 -13.00 -7.24
CA VAL A 85 4.18 -11.87 -6.57
C VAL A 85 3.60 -11.63 -5.18
N ALA A 86 2.29 -11.81 -5.00
CA ALA A 86 1.58 -11.51 -3.77
C ALA A 86 2.20 -12.15 -2.50
N PRO A 87 2.52 -13.46 -2.45
CA PRO A 87 3.10 -14.07 -1.25
C PRO A 87 4.50 -13.51 -0.92
N VAL A 88 5.27 -13.14 -1.93
CA VAL A 88 6.59 -12.51 -1.71
C VAL A 88 6.43 -11.07 -1.27
N PHE A 89 5.45 -10.36 -1.82
CA PHE A 89 5.18 -8.97 -1.47
C PHE A 89 4.70 -8.83 -0.02
N VAL A 90 3.76 -9.66 0.44
CA VAL A 90 3.30 -9.60 1.83
C VAL A 90 4.42 -9.95 2.81
N ARG A 91 5.22 -10.98 2.52
CA ARG A 91 6.39 -11.32 3.33
C ARG A 91 7.36 -10.14 3.43
N ASP A 92 7.77 -9.56 2.30
CA ASP A 92 8.71 -8.43 2.26
C ASP A 92 8.16 -7.18 2.94
N PHE A 93 6.83 -7.00 2.95
CA PHE A 93 6.17 -5.92 3.66
C PHE A 93 6.27 -6.13 5.17
N VAL A 94 5.93 -7.33 5.66
CA VAL A 94 5.90 -7.66 7.09
C VAL A 94 7.28 -7.73 7.69
N GLU A 95 8.26 -8.31 6.99
CA GLU A 95 9.66 -8.41 7.46
C GLU A 95 10.36 -7.05 7.50
N GLY A 96 9.82 -6.05 6.82
CA GLY A 96 10.47 -4.75 6.67
C GLY A 96 10.32 -3.80 7.85
N ALA A 97 9.44 -4.09 8.85
CA ALA A 97 9.19 -3.24 10.02
C ALA A 97 8.46 -4.00 11.12
N GLU A 98 8.43 -3.41 12.32
CA GLU A 98 7.57 -3.86 13.41
C GLU A 98 6.23 -3.12 13.34
N PHE A 99 5.14 -3.87 13.32
CA PHE A 99 3.79 -3.33 13.14
C PHE A 99 2.91 -3.51 14.37
N ASP A 100 2.04 -2.53 14.60
CA ASP A 100 0.82 -2.73 15.36
C ASP A 100 -0.06 -3.74 14.62
N LYS A 101 -0.26 -4.90 15.23
CA LYS A 101 -0.98 -6.03 14.62
C LYS A 101 -2.50 -5.97 14.75
N GLU A 102 -3.04 -4.86 15.26
CA GLU A 102 -4.50 -4.72 15.40
C GLU A 102 -5.17 -4.64 14.04
N LYS A 103 -4.61 -3.85 13.09
CA LYS A 103 -5.25 -3.62 11.80
C LYS A 103 -4.29 -3.45 10.65
N ALA A 104 -4.62 -4.08 9.52
CA ALA A 104 -3.96 -3.86 8.23
C ALA A 104 -4.99 -3.66 7.12
N TYR A 105 -4.54 -3.08 6.02
CA TYR A 105 -5.37 -2.82 4.85
C TYR A 105 -4.75 -3.47 3.61
N VAL A 106 -5.59 -4.14 2.84
CA VAL A 106 -5.31 -4.55 1.47
C VAL A 106 -6.13 -3.65 0.56
N PHE A 107 -5.53 -3.06 -0.43
CA PHE A 107 -6.25 -2.27 -1.41
C PHE A 107 -5.88 -2.70 -2.83
N TYR A 108 -6.82 -2.53 -3.76
CA TYR A 108 -6.61 -2.90 -5.15
C TYR A 108 -7.36 -1.97 -6.10
N SER A 109 -6.88 -1.86 -7.33
CA SER A 109 -7.56 -1.15 -8.40
C SER A 109 -8.39 -2.11 -9.25
N GLU A 110 -9.36 -1.57 -9.98
CA GLU A 110 -10.18 -2.34 -10.91
C GLU A 110 -9.32 -3.23 -11.83
N GLY A 111 -9.77 -4.47 -12.09
CA GLY A 111 -9.07 -5.45 -12.90
C GLY A 111 -7.90 -6.14 -12.18
N ALA A 112 -7.82 -6.03 -10.86
CA ALA A 112 -6.87 -6.83 -10.08
C ALA A 112 -7.15 -8.33 -10.18
N ASP A 113 -6.09 -9.11 -10.07
CA ASP A 113 -6.18 -10.56 -9.89
C ASP A 113 -6.70 -10.84 -8.48
N MET A 114 -7.97 -11.23 -8.34
CA MET A 114 -8.60 -11.41 -7.04
C MET A 114 -7.96 -12.54 -6.22
N GLU A 115 -7.41 -13.57 -6.87
CA GLU A 115 -6.62 -14.59 -6.19
C GLU A 115 -5.37 -13.97 -5.52
N ALA A 116 -4.74 -13.00 -6.16
CA ALA A 116 -3.63 -12.27 -5.54
C ALA A 116 -4.10 -11.42 -4.35
N VAL A 117 -5.29 -10.82 -4.40
CA VAL A 117 -5.86 -10.07 -3.29
C VAL A 117 -6.13 -10.99 -2.09
N GLU A 118 -6.71 -12.17 -2.32
CA GLU A 118 -6.95 -13.19 -1.28
C GLU A 118 -5.64 -13.63 -0.63
N ILE A 119 -4.59 -13.92 -1.43
CA ILE A 119 -3.25 -14.27 -0.93
C ILE A 119 -2.68 -13.17 -0.03
N LEU A 120 -2.87 -11.89 -0.38
CA LEU A 120 -2.42 -10.77 0.47
C LEU A 120 -3.17 -10.72 1.80
N VAL A 121 -4.48 -10.92 1.78
CA VAL A 121 -5.33 -10.96 2.99
C VAL A 121 -4.88 -12.09 3.91
N ASP A 122 -4.76 -13.31 3.37
CA ASP A 122 -4.39 -14.48 4.15
C ASP A 122 -2.96 -14.36 4.70
N GLY A 123 -2.02 -13.87 3.89
CA GLY A 123 -0.65 -13.64 4.33
C GLY A 123 -0.53 -12.60 5.46
N LEU A 124 -1.37 -11.55 5.47
CA LEU A 124 -1.42 -10.60 6.60
C LEU A 124 -2.02 -11.25 7.85
N LYS A 125 -3.08 -12.07 7.72
CA LYS A 125 -3.65 -12.81 8.86
C LYS A 125 -2.64 -13.80 9.44
N GLU A 126 -1.94 -14.56 8.60
CA GLU A 126 -0.87 -15.48 9.00
C GLU A 126 0.28 -14.73 9.71
N ALA A 127 0.58 -13.50 9.29
CA ALA A 127 1.53 -12.63 9.96
C ALA A 127 1.05 -12.05 11.30
N GLY A 128 -0.18 -12.39 11.73
CA GLY A 128 -0.74 -12.04 13.04
C GLY A 128 -1.58 -10.78 13.08
N PHE A 129 -1.94 -10.16 11.97
CA PHE A 129 -2.89 -9.04 11.97
C PHE A 129 -4.30 -9.52 12.33
N ARG A 130 -4.93 -8.87 13.31
CA ARG A 130 -6.25 -9.27 13.84
C ARG A 130 -7.38 -8.91 12.90
N GLU A 131 -7.32 -7.73 12.33
CA GLU A 131 -8.29 -7.24 11.34
C GLU A 131 -7.57 -6.91 10.03
N VAL A 132 -8.08 -7.43 8.92
CA VAL A 132 -7.60 -7.09 7.57
C VAL A 132 -8.79 -6.56 6.77
N THR A 133 -8.76 -5.26 6.49
CA THR A 133 -9.80 -4.58 5.71
C THR A 133 -9.39 -4.54 4.24
N VAL A 134 -10.31 -4.88 3.35
CA VAL A 134 -10.09 -4.82 1.90
C VAL A 134 -10.84 -3.62 1.31
N GLY A 135 -10.15 -2.83 0.51
CA GLY A 135 -10.72 -1.66 -0.15
C GLY A 135 -10.41 -1.56 -1.63
N VAL A 136 -11.34 -1.02 -2.39
CA VAL A 136 -11.15 -0.71 -3.82
C VAL A 136 -10.65 0.72 -3.96
N LEU A 137 -9.59 0.91 -4.75
CA LEU A 137 -9.05 2.23 -5.03
C LEU A 137 -10.00 3.03 -5.93
N GLY A 138 -10.23 4.29 -5.57
CA GLY A 138 -10.99 5.23 -6.39
C GLY A 138 -10.25 5.62 -7.68
N CYS A 139 -10.96 6.35 -8.57
CA CYS A 139 -10.47 6.71 -9.90
C CYS A 139 -9.12 7.46 -9.88
N VAL A 140 -8.91 8.39 -8.96
CA VAL A 140 -7.64 9.15 -8.89
C VAL A 140 -6.45 8.22 -8.65
N MET A 141 -6.57 7.30 -7.70
CA MET A 141 -5.50 6.34 -7.43
C MET A 141 -5.32 5.36 -8.59
N THR A 142 -6.40 4.94 -9.23
CA THR A 142 -6.38 4.03 -10.38
C THR A 142 -5.74 4.67 -11.62
N ILE A 143 -5.98 5.97 -11.87
CA ILE A 143 -5.35 6.69 -12.98
C ILE A 143 -3.83 6.71 -12.84
N HIS A 144 -3.30 6.85 -11.64
CA HIS A 144 -1.85 6.89 -11.40
C HIS A 144 -1.25 5.50 -11.15
N GLY A 145 -1.85 4.70 -10.30
CA GLY A 145 -1.35 3.36 -9.95
C GLY A 145 -1.57 2.30 -11.03
N GLY A 146 -2.53 2.58 -11.92
CA GLY A 146 -2.91 1.71 -13.02
C GLY A 146 -3.91 0.63 -12.64
N LYS A 147 -4.53 0.07 -13.67
CA LYS A 147 -5.45 -1.06 -13.58
C LYS A 147 -4.71 -2.30 -13.07
N GLY A 148 -5.31 -3.02 -12.13
CA GLY A 148 -4.77 -4.28 -11.61
C GLY A 148 -3.66 -4.12 -10.57
N ALA A 149 -3.46 -2.93 -10.02
CA ALA A 149 -2.53 -2.70 -8.90
C ALA A 149 -3.09 -3.29 -7.60
N VAL A 150 -2.19 -3.72 -6.72
CA VAL A 150 -2.50 -4.19 -5.37
C VAL A 150 -1.57 -3.52 -4.36
N GLY A 151 -2.03 -3.31 -3.14
CA GLY A 151 -1.20 -2.68 -2.13
C GLY A 151 -1.59 -3.06 -0.71
N LEU A 152 -0.71 -2.71 0.22
CA LEU A 152 -0.79 -2.98 1.64
C LEU A 152 -0.53 -1.72 2.43
N SER A 153 -1.23 -1.57 3.56
CA SER A 153 -0.96 -0.50 4.51
C SER A 153 -1.18 -1.00 5.94
N ALA A 154 -0.30 -0.60 6.84
CA ALA A 154 -0.41 -0.89 8.27
C ALA A 154 0.36 0.17 9.08
N THR A 155 0.10 0.23 10.39
CA THR A 155 0.78 1.16 11.31
C THR A 155 2.03 0.52 11.87
N GLU A 156 3.16 1.18 11.77
CA GLU A 156 4.41 0.83 12.47
C GLU A 156 4.32 1.20 13.97
N LEU A 157 5.00 0.45 14.84
CA LEU A 157 5.06 0.69 16.29
C LEU A 157 5.84 1.95 16.66
#